data_7777e276e69847a49d94addd264dfad4
#
_entry.id   7777e276e69847a49d94addd264dfad4
#
_cell.length_a   1.000
_cell.length_b   1.000
_cell.length_c   1.000
_cell.angle_alpha   90.00
_cell.angle_beta   90.00
_cell.angle_gamma   90.00
#
_symmetry.space_group_name_H-M   'P 1'
#
loop_
_entity.id
_entity.type
_entity.pdbx_description
1 polymer ?
#
loop_
_entity_poly.entity_id
_entity_poly.type
_entity_poly.pdbx_seq_one_letter_code
_entity_poly.pdbx_strand_id
1 'polypeptide(L)'
;MKSKVFLNNDLYLVKGYLISTDKLMLNFKFIHEFLNTESYWAKGIDEKKLKKAIENSICFGVYHHEEQIGFARVVTDQSTFAYLADVFIIQSFRKQGLSKWLMQTVLAFADLQNIRRWLLATADAHELYAKFGFEPLNNPGRFMQIFTPYPINEK
;
A
#
# COMPACT_ATOMS: atom_id res chain seq x y z
N MET A 1 0.21 -20.37 7.83
CA MET A 1 -0.74 -19.26 8.08
C MET A 1 0.04 -18.01 8.44
N LYS A 2 0.25 -17.12 7.49
CA LYS A 2 0.97 -15.86 7.70
C LYS A 2 0.09 -14.65 7.39
N SER A 3 -1.18 -14.76 7.66
CA SER A 3 -2.13 -13.81 7.12
C SER A 3 -2.44 -12.60 7.99
N LYS A 4 -2.02 -12.58 9.25
CA LYS A 4 -2.36 -11.50 10.17
C LYS A 4 -1.13 -10.87 10.77
N VAL A 5 -1.02 -9.58 10.63
CA VAL A 5 0.01 -8.77 11.26
C VAL A 5 -0.65 -7.87 12.30
N PHE A 6 -0.29 -8.09 13.55
CA PHE A 6 -0.74 -7.26 14.64
C PHE A 6 0.46 -6.50 15.20
N LEU A 7 0.47 -5.20 15.04
CA LEU A 7 1.49 -4.34 15.61
C LEU A 7 0.89 -3.46 16.69
N ASN A 8 1.26 -3.72 17.94
CA ASN A 8 1.09 -2.84 19.11
C ASN A 8 -0.21 -2.05 19.12
N ASN A 9 -1.35 -2.75 18.91
CA ASN A 9 -2.49 -2.01 18.44
C ASN A 9 -3.75 -2.29 19.19
N ASP A 10 -3.58 -2.62 20.47
CA ASP A 10 -4.72 -2.71 21.37
C ASP A 10 -5.61 -1.49 21.23
N LEU A 11 -5.01 -0.29 21.04
CA LEU A 11 -5.74 0.94 20.84
C LEU A 11 -6.59 0.93 19.58
N TYR A 12 -6.06 0.41 18.46
CA TYR A 12 -6.80 0.31 17.20
C TYR A 12 -7.77 -0.86 17.19
N LEU A 13 -7.35 -2.02 17.69
CA LEU A 13 -8.19 -3.22 17.77
C LEU A 13 -9.43 -2.99 18.62
N VAL A 14 -9.30 -2.30 19.74
CA VAL A 14 -10.43 -1.94 20.62
C VAL A 14 -11.46 -1.07 19.88
N LYS A 15 -11.01 -0.23 18.95
CA LYS A 15 -11.89 0.62 18.13
C LYS A 15 -12.43 -0.11 16.89
N GLY A 16 -12.16 -1.39 16.74
CA GLY A 16 -12.63 -2.19 15.61
C GLY A 16 -11.77 -2.16 14.36
N TYR A 17 -10.55 -1.61 14.43
CA TYR A 17 -9.63 -1.56 13.30
C TYR A 17 -8.74 -2.82 13.26
N LEU A 18 -8.46 -3.28 12.04
CA LEU A 18 -7.60 -4.44 11.78
C LEU A 18 -6.76 -4.19 10.53
N ILE A 19 -5.49 -4.61 10.55
CA ILE A 19 -4.68 -4.76 9.34
C ILE A 19 -4.38 -6.24 9.14
N SER A 20 -4.58 -6.74 7.93
CA SER A 20 -4.34 -8.14 7.58
C SER A 20 -3.65 -8.27 6.24
N THR A 21 -2.76 -9.27 6.13
CA THR A 21 -2.13 -9.68 4.86
C THR A 21 -2.85 -10.86 4.19
N ASP A 22 -3.98 -11.27 4.73
CA ASP A 22 -4.79 -12.34 4.13
C ASP A 22 -5.51 -11.82 2.88
N LYS A 23 -5.07 -12.28 1.72
CA LYS A 23 -5.67 -11.88 0.43
C LYS A 23 -7.13 -12.29 0.30
N LEU A 24 -7.57 -13.32 1.02
CA LEU A 24 -8.96 -13.76 1.01
C LEU A 24 -9.90 -12.73 1.66
N MET A 25 -9.37 -11.86 2.51
CA MET A 25 -10.13 -10.79 3.14
C MET A 25 -10.27 -9.55 2.24
N LEU A 26 -9.46 -9.43 1.19
CA LEU A 26 -9.45 -8.24 0.34
C LEU A 26 -10.77 -8.11 -0.42
N ASN A 27 -11.32 -6.91 -0.41
CA ASN A 27 -12.42 -6.51 -1.27
C ASN A 27 -11.86 -5.98 -2.59
N PHE A 28 -11.72 -6.84 -3.58
CA PHE A 28 -11.13 -6.50 -4.87
C PHE A 28 -11.88 -5.35 -5.56
N LYS A 29 -13.19 -5.39 -5.55
CA LYS A 29 -14.02 -4.35 -6.17
C LYS A 29 -13.76 -2.97 -5.53
N PHE A 30 -13.69 -2.92 -4.21
CA PHE A 30 -13.37 -1.70 -3.48
C PHE A 30 -11.99 -1.16 -3.85
N ILE A 31 -10.96 -2.03 -3.88
CA ILE A 31 -9.60 -1.63 -4.24
C ILE A 31 -9.55 -1.10 -5.68
N HIS A 32 -10.13 -1.82 -6.61
CA HIS A 32 -10.17 -1.43 -8.02
C HIS A 32 -10.88 -0.10 -8.23
N GLU A 33 -12.02 0.08 -7.62
CA GLU A 33 -12.80 1.31 -7.72
C GLU A 33 -12.02 2.52 -7.21
N PHE A 34 -11.38 2.40 -6.05
CA PHE A 34 -10.55 3.48 -5.51
C PHE A 34 -9.37 3.81 -6.45
N LEU A 35 -8.60 2.80 -6.86
CA LEU A 35 -7.43 3.02 -7.70
C LEU A 35 -7.80 3.59 -9.07
N ASN A 36 -8.87 3.08 -9.67
CA ASN A 36 -9.29 3.49 -11.00
C ASN A 36 -9.91 4.88 -11.03
N THR A 37 -10.62 5.29 -9.98
CA THR A 37 -11.41 6.53 -9.99
C THR A 37 -10.87 7.64 -9.10
N GLU A 38 -10.31 7.30 -7.94
CA GLU A 38 -9.90 8.30 -6.94
C GLU A 38 -8.39 8.51 -6.87
N SER A 39 -7.57 7.50 -7.24
CA SER A 39 -6.13 7.68 -7.23
C SER A 39 -5.64 8.46 -8.44
N TYR A 40 -4.60 9.29 -8.26
CA TYR A 40 -3.95 9.95 -9.38
C TYR A 40 -2.91 9.04 -10.07
N TRP A 41 -2.39 8.02 -9.36
CA TRP A 41 -1.28 7.19 -9.83
C TRP A 41 -1.70 5.94 -10.60
N ALA A 42 -2.92 5.46 -10.42
CA ALA A 42 -3.41 4.21 -11.04
C ALA A 42 -4.74 4.36 -11.77
N LYS A 43 -5.14 5.61 -12.06
CA LYS A 43 -6.38 5.88 -12.81
C LYS A 43 -6.34 5.19 -14.15
N GLY A 44 -7.41 4.44 -14.45
CA GLY A 44 -7.52 3.69 -15.69
C GLY A 44 -6.99 2.25 -15.62
N ILE A 45 -6.51 1.78 -14.48
CA ILE A 45 -6.06 0.39 -14.32
C ILE A 45 -7.21 -0.58 -14.58
N ASP A 46 -6.99 -1.59 -15.44
CA ASP A 46 -7.99 -2.62 -15.67
C ASP A 46 -7.97 -3.71 -14.57
N GLU A 47 -9.08 -4.42 -14.45
CA GLU A 47 -9.26 -5.44 -13.41
C GLU A 47 -8.26 -6.59 -13.51
N LYS A 48 -7.95 -7.06 -14.73
CA LYS A 48 -7.02 -8.18 -14.93
C LYS A 48 -5.60 -7.81 -14.48
N LYS A 49 -5.18 -6.59 -14.82
CA LYS A 49 -3.86 -6.08 -14.43
C LYS A 49 -3.76 -5.93 -12.92
N LEU A 50 -4.75 -5.36 -12.28
CA LEU A 50 -4.77 -5.23 -10.82
C LEU A 50 -4.80 -6.59 -10.14
N LYS A 51 -5.60 -7.52 -10.62
CA LYS A 51 -5.68 -8.87 -10.06
C LYS A 51 -4.31 -9.56 -10.07
N LYS A 52 -3.63 -9.51 -11.21
CA LYS A 52 -2.28 -10.08 -11.34
C LYS A 52 -1.27 -9.37 -10.42
N ALA A 53 -1.37 -8.05 -10.29
CA ALA A 53 -0.51 -7.29 -9.38
C ALA A 53 -0.72 -7.70 -7.92
N ILE A 54 -1.95 -7.86 -7.48
CA ILE A 54 -2.28 -8.31 -6.12
C ILE A 54 -1.78 -9.74 -5.88
N GLU A 55 -1.97 -10.64 -6.84
CA GLU A 55 -1.51 -12.03 -6.73
C GLU A 55 0.00 -12.14 -6.52
N ASN A 56 0.78 -11.23 -7.10
CA ASN A 56 2.25 -11.23 -7.08
C ASN A 56 2.87 -10.20 -6.12
N SER A 57 2.10 -9.68 -5.20
CA SER A 57 2.56 -8.71 -4.22
C SER A 57 2.19 -9.14 -2.82
N ILE A 58 2.87 -8.58 -1.81
CA ILE A 58 2.40 -8.64 -0.44
C ILE A 58 1.40 -7.49 -0.26
N CYS A 59 0.18 -7.82 0.16
CA CYS A 59 -0.90 -6.86 0.28
C CYS A 59 -1.32 -6.71 1.74
N PHE A 60 -1.61 -5.47 2.13
CA PHE A 60 -2.09 -5.12 3.46
C PHE A 60 -3.48 -4.49 3.29
N GLY A 61 -4.50 -5.13 3.80
CA GLY A 61 -5.84 -4.56 3.89
C GLY A 61 -6.03 -3.89 5.25
N VAL A 62 -6.65 -2.73 5.27
CA VAL A 62 -7.06 -2.03 6.49
C VAL A 62 -8.57 -2.12 6.59
N TYR A 63 -9.07 -2.53 7.75
CA TYR A 63 -10.49 -2.81 7.98
C TYR A 63 -10.99 -2.05 9.20
N HIS A 64 -12.22 -1.59 9.14
CA HIS A 64 -12.98 -1.13 10.29
C HIS A 64 -14.20 -2.02 10.43
N HIS A 65 -14.24 -2.80 11.52
CA HIS A 65 -15.15 -3.92 11.66
C HIS A 65 -14.97 -4.90 10.49
N GLU A 66 -15.97 -5.14 9.68
CA GLU A 66 -15.89 -6.05 8.53
C GLU A 66 -15.63 -5.33 7.20
N GLU A 67 -15.57 -4.00 7.21
CA GLU A 67 -15.44 -3.19 6.01
C GLU A 67 -14.00 -2.80 5.72
N GLN A 68 -13.54 -3.02 4.50
CA GLN A 68 -12.22 -2.56 4.07
C GLN A 68 -12.25 -1.04 3.85
N ILE A 69 -11.29 -0.33 4.47
CA ILE A 69 -11.18 1.12 4.42
C ILE A 69 -9.83 1.62 3.89
N GLY A 70 -8.90 0.73 3.66
CA GLY A 70 -7.58 1.09 3.19
C GLY A 70 -6.80 -0.08 2.62
N PHE A 71 -5.64 0.22 2.05
CA PHE A 71 -4.83 -0.75 1.35
C PHE A 71 -3.37 -0.29 1.27
N ALA A 72 -2.47 -1.24 1.16
CA ALA A 72 -1.09 -1.03 0.71
C ALA A 72 -0.60 -2.28 -0.01
N ARG A 73 0.27 -2.09 -0.99
CA ARG A 73 0.85 -3.19 -1.76
C ARG A 73 2.37 -3.04 -1.81
N VAL A 74 3.09 -4.15 -1.62
CA VAL A 74 4.55 -4.18 -1.67
C VAL A 74 4.98 -5.17 -2.75
N VAL A 75 5.66 -4.66 -3.77
CA VAL A 75 6.29 -5.47 -4.82
C VAL A 75 7.72 -5.78 -4.37
N THR A 76 8.07 -7.04 -4.19
CA THR A 76 9.32 -7.38 -3.53
C THR A 76 9.79 -8.79 -3.83
N ASP A 77 11.12 -8.98 -3.82
CA ASP A 77 11.76 -10.30 -3.72
C ASP A 77 11.96 -10.73 -2.25
N GLN A 78 11.53 -9.89 -1.31
CA GLN A 78 11.67 -10.11 0.15
C GLN A 78 13.12 -10.16 0.65
N SER A 79 14.04 -9.63 -0.11
CA SER A 79 15.48 -9.68 0.21
C SER A 79 16.19 -8.39 -0.17
N THR A 80 16.23 -8.08 -1.45
CA THR A 80 17.04 -6.97 -1.95
C THR A 80 16.27 -5.70 -2.23
N PHE A 81 14.97 -5.82 -2.52
CA PHE A 81 14.19 -4.71 -3.04
C PHE A 81 12.72 -4.81 -2.62
N ALA A 82 12.15 -3.69 -2.25
CA ALA A 82 10.72 -3.54 -2.00
C ALA A 82 10.22 -2.22 -2.56
N TYR A 83 9.17 -2.28 -3.35
CA TYR A 83 8.48 -1.10 -3.89
C TYR A 83 7.11 -0.96 -3.25
N LEU A 84 6.94 0.12 -2.50
CA LEU A 84 5.68 0.42 -1.83
C LEU A 84 4.75 1.12 -2.81
N ALA A 85 3.57 0.55 -3.01
CA ALA A 85 2.60 1.00 -4.01
C ALA A 85 1.17 0.97 -3.46
N ASP A 86 0.31 1.74 -4.09
CA ASP A 86 -1.14 1.69 -3.87
C ASP A 86 -1.56 1.89 -2.40
N VAL A 87 -0.88 2.80 -1.70
CA VAL A 87 -1.17 3.11 -0.30
C VAL A 87 -2.32 4.11 -0.22
N PHE A 88 -3.41 3.73 0.41
CA PHE A 88 -4.49 4.66 0.67
C PHE A 88 -5.33 4.30 1.90
N ILE A 89 -5.92 5.31 2.48
CA ILE A 89 -7.03 5.25 3.45
C ILE A 89 -8.15 6.09 2.85
N ILE A 90 -9.38 5.60 2.83
CA ILE A 90 -10.50 6.37 2.30
C ILE A 90 -10.76 7.63 3.13
N GLN A 91 -11.28 8.66 2.49
CA GLN A 91 -11.37 10.02 3.04
C GLN A 91 -12.07 10.06 4.41
N SER A 92 -13.16 9.33 4.56
CA SER A 92 -13.96 9.33 5.80
C SER A 92 -13.21 8.78 7.03
N PHE A 93 -12.10 8.08 6.83
CA PHE A 93 -11.26 7.51 7.90
C PHE A 93 -9.89 8.16 8.04
N ARG A 94 -9.62 9.22 7.29
CA ARG A 94 -8.36 9.97 7.39
C ARG A 94 -8.28 10.80 8.66
N LYS A 95 -7.06 11.30 9.00
CA LYS A 95 -6.76 12.11 10.18
C LYS A 95 -6.98 11.40 11.52
N GLN A 96 -6.85 10.09 11.53
CA GLN A 96 -6.97 9.25 12.74
C GLN A 96 -5.69 8.45 13.02
N GLY A 97 -4.60 8.73 12.31
CA GLY A 97 -3.33 8.02 12.48
C GLY A 97 -3.26 6.67 11.78
N LEU A 98 -4.26 6.29 10.95
CA LEU A 98 -4.31 4.99 10.30
C LEU A 98 -3.21 4.80 9.27
N SER A 99 -2.84 5.83 8.52
CA SER A 99 -1.73 5.76 7.57
C SER A 99 -0.39 5.51 8.26
N LYS A 100 -0.16 6.12 9.41
CA LYS A 100 1.05 5.87 10.22
C LYS A 100 1.06 4.43 10.72
N TRP A 101 -0.04 3.96 11.24
CA TRP A 101 -0.18 2.58 11.71
C TRP A 101 0.05 1.58 10.58
N LEU A 102 -0.52 1.83 9.40
CA LEU A 102 -0.30 1.02 8.22
C LEU A 102 1.19 0.96 7.85
N MET A 103 1.86 2.09 7.82
CA MET A 103 3.30 2.14 7.51
C MET A 103 4.14 1.42 8.56
N GLN A 104 3.85 1.58 9.84
CA GLN A 104 4.51 0.84 10.91
C GLN A 104 4.33 -0.66 10.73
N THR A 105 3.12 -1.09 10.39
CA THR A 105 2.78 -2.49 10.16
C THR A 105 3.54 -3.07 8.96
N VAL A 106 3.57 -2.35 7.84
CA VAL A 106 4.28 -2.75 6.63
C VAL A 106 5.77 -2.92 6.91
N LEU A 107 6.40 -1.93 7.53
CA LEU A 107 7.84 -1.94 7.79
C LEU A 107 8.27 -2.95 8.85
N ALA A 108 7.36 -3.35 9.74
CA ALA A 108 7.62 -4.36 10.76
C ALA A 108 7.21 -5.78 10.34
N PHE A 109 6.66 -5.94 9.15
CA PHE A 109 6.25 -7.25 8.66
C PHE A 109 7.46 -8.20 8.56
N ALA A 110 7.31 -9.43 9.08
CA ALA A 110 8.44 -10.35 9.26
C ALA A 110 9.19 -10.66 7.94
N ASP A 111 8.47 -10.82 6.84
CA ASP A 111 9.04 -11.15 5.54
C ASP A 111 9.71 -9.94 4.85
N LEU A 112 9.61 -8.73 5.44
CA LEU A 112 10.14 -7.49 4.89
C LEU A 112 11.28 -6.90 5.72
N GLN A 113 11.93 -7.72 6.55
CA GLN A 113 13.07 -7.26 7.34
C GLN A 113 14.36 -7.32 6.53
N ASN A 114 15.27 -6.38 6.80
CA ASN A 114 16.60 -6.30 6.17
C ASN A 114 16.56 -6.12 4.65
N ILE A 115 15.51 -5.52 4.11
CA ILE A 115 15.45 -5.16 2.70
C ILE A 115 16.53 -4.11 2.40
N ARG A 116 17.36 -4.36 1.41
CA ARG A 116 18.46 -3.45 1.05
C ARG A 116 17.95 -2.11 0.56
N ARG A 117 16.91 -2.09 -0.25
CA ARG A 117 16.32 -0.86 -0.79
C ARG A 117 14.82 -0.91 -0.78
N TRP A 118 14.22 0.03 -0.08
CA TRP A 118 12.83 0.40 -0.23
C TRP A 118 12.73 1.57 -1.20
N LEU A 119 11.78 1.52 -2.11
CA LEU A 119 11.51 2.61 -3.04
C LEU A 119 10.02 2.89 -3.06
N LEU A 120 9.67 4.15 -3.24
CA LEU A 120 8.30 4.58 -3.51
C LEU A 120 8.32 5.81 -4.42
N ALA A 121 7.19 6.09 -5.03
CA ALA A 121 6.95 7.34 -5.73
C ALA A 121 5.71 8.00 -5.15
N THR A 122 5.76 9.29 -4.88
CA THR A 122 4.64 10.07 -4.38
C THR A 122 4.70 11.49 -4.93
N ALA A 123 3.53 12.07 -5.21
CA ALA A 123 3.45 13.47 -5.60
C ALA A 123 3.31 14.41 -4.40
N ASP A 124 2.73 13.94 -3.28
CA ASP A 124 2.21 14.82 -2.23
C ASP A 124 2.41 14.32 -0.78
N ALA A 125 2.99 13.13 -0.59
CA ALA A 125 3.09 12.52 0.74
C ALA A 125 4.53 12.36 1.25
N HIS A 126 5.47 13.15 0.76
CA HIS A 126 6.88 13.08 1.16
C HIS A 126 7.07 13.21 2.67
N GLU A 127 6.34 14.11 3.32
CA GLU A 127 6.43 14.33 4.77
C GLU A 127 6.00 13.11 5.57
N LEU A 128 4.97 12.40 5.12
CA LEU A 128 4.53 11.17 5.76
C LEU A 128 5.63 10.11 5.71
N TYR A 129 6.17 9.85 4.55
CA TYR A 129 7.16 8.80 4.36
C TYR A 129 8.52 9.15 4.98
N ALA A 130 8.88 10.43 5.01
CA ALA A 130 10.11 10.88 5.68
C ALA A 130 10.12 10.50 7.17
N LYS A 131 8.97 10.47 7.83
CA LYS A 131 8.86 10.05 9.24
C LYS A 131 9.24 8.59 9.46
N PHE A 132 9.25 7.78 8.40
CA PHE A 132 9.60 6.36 8.44
C PHE A 132 10.98 6.06 7.86
N GLY A 133 11.78 7.10 7.60
CA GLY A 133 13.15 6.96 7.12
C GLY A 133 13.30 6.98 5.60
N PHE A 134 12.23 7.24 4.86
CA PHE A 134 12.35 7.49 3.42
C PHE A 134 12.96 8.87 3.16
N GLU A 135 13.89 8.92 2.24
CA GLU A 135 14.60 10.14 1.87
C GLU A 135 14.67 10.27 0.35
N PRO A 136 14.91 11.48 -0.19
CA PRO A 136 15.15 11.62 -1.62
C PRO A 136 16.30 10.73 -2.08
N LEU A 137 16.21 10.23 -3.32
CA LEU A 137 17.29 9.44 -3.91
C LEU A 137 18.59 10.25 -3.93
N ASN A 138 19.70 9.66 -3.45
CA ASN A 138 21.00 10.31 -3.47
C ASN A 138 21.50 10.54 -4.90
N ASN A 139 21.19 9.64 -5.81
CA ASN A 139 21.57 9.68 -7.21
C ASN A 139 20.39 9.38 -8.10
N PRO A 140 19.42 10.31 -8.22
CA PRO A 140 18.19 10.05 -9.00
C PRO A 140 18.48 9.77 -10.48
N GLY A 141 19.56 10.32 -11.03
CA GLY A 141 19.97 10.09 -12.41
C GLY A 141 20.43 8.67 -12.73
N ARG A 142 20.63 7.81 -11.72
CA ARG A 142 20.90 6.38 -11.93
C ARG A 142 19.66 5.56 -12.22
N PHE A 143 18.48 6.13 -12.02
CA PHE A 143 17.22 5.44 -12.24
C PHE A 143 16.68 5.79 -13.63
N MET A 144 16.32 4.76 -14.35
CA MET A 144 15.71 4.87 -15.68
C MET A 144 14.39 4.10 -15.66
N GLN A 145 13.46 4.49 -16.53
CA GLN A 145 12.15 3.85 -16.61
C GLN A 145 11.75 3.56 -18.05
N ILE A 146 10.93 2.53 -18.20
CA ILE A 146 10.01 2.38 -19.32
C ILE A 146 8.62 2.50 -18.71
N PHE A 147 7.87 3.48 -19.11
CA PHE A 147 6.56 3.79 -18.53
C PHE A 147 5.50 3.82 -19.62
N THR A 148 4.45 3.06 -19.41
CA THR A 148 3.27 3.05 -20.27
C THR A 148 2.06 3.41 -19.39
N PRO A 149 1.45 4.59 -19.60
CA PRO A 149 0.28 4.99 -18.82
C PRO A 149 -0.92 4.09 -19.08
N TYR A 150 -1.79 3.96 -18.09
CA TYR A 150 -3.07 3.29 -18.30
C TYR A 150 -3.94 4.11 -19.24
N PRO A 151 -4.72 3.44 -20.11
CA PRO A 151 -5.67 4.16 -20.96
C PRO A 151 -6.76 4.79 -20.10
N ILE A 152 -6.92 6.11 -20.23
CA ILE A 152 -8.01 6.83 -19.59
C ILE A 152 -9.08 7.00 -20.65
N ASN A 153 -10.24 6.38 -20.43
CA ASN A 153 -11.40 6.62 -21.27
C ASN A 153 -11.97 7.99 -20.90
N GLU A 154 -11.67 9.00 -21.71
CA GLU A 154 -12.37 10.26 -21.65
C GLU A 154 -13.80 10.02 -22.18
N LYS A 155 -14.77 10.15 -21.27
CA LYS A 155 -16.16 10.25 -21.64
C LYS A 155 -16.57 11.71 -21.64
#